data_d67f3eab894fbc1a143e757cb8b2abff
#
_entry.id   d67f3eab894fbc1a143e757cb8b2abff
#
_cell.length_a   1.000
_cell.length_b   1.000
_cell.length_c   1.000
_cell.angle_alpha   90.00
_cell.angle_beta   90.00
_cell.angle_gamma   90.00
#
_symmetry.space_group_name_H-M   'P 1'
#
loop_
_entity.id
_entity.type
_entity.pdbx_description
1 polymer ?
#
loop_
_entity_poly.entity_id
_entity_poly.type
_entity_poly.pdbx_seq_one_letter_code
_entity_poly.pdbx_strand_id
1 'polypeptide(L)'
;EPDASAGTNADDMIDKGMGQVIEGTRSAASETGWSWTKLRHINYFLQHSSNCDDETARNQYNGVAQFFRAYFYFVKVRRYGDVPWYDQVLGSEDQELLVKARDSREFVMNQVLKDFQDAATSLPTKSTETRNTRVTKWAALAFASQAALYEGTYRKYHGLDNYEKYLEIAASTARQFIDESGFSLYKEGTEPYRDMFCADNAKTTEVVLARAYNFEGLQLSHSVQFSIANLQMGFTRRFMNHYLMADGTRFTDKQGYETMFYTDEVKNRDPRLQQTVLCPNYIQKGETTVTANDLTAYCGYRPIKFVGTKDHDGAAKSTSDWPLMRAAEVYLNYAEAKAELGTLKQEDLDISINKIRERAKMPDLNLTDANSNPDPYLAACYPNVEQGTNKGVILEIRRERTIELVMEGLRQWDLFRWKEGKQMFNHYVPYYGIYVPGVGTYDMDGDGKPDLEIYETTATSQCDNK
;
A
#
# COMPACT_ATOMS: atom_id res chain seq x y z
N GLU A 1 4.84 -1.34 -13.34
CA GLU A 1 4.16 -2.60 -13.63
C GLU A 1 3.48 -3.11 -12.37
N PRO A 2 2.25 -3.63 -12.43
CA PRO A 2 1.60 -4.24 -11.29
C PRO A 2 2.45 -5.39 -10.77
N ASP A 3 2.70 -5.37 -9.48
CA ASP A 3 3.55 -6.37 -8.84
C ASP A 3 2.85 -6.89 -7.58
N ALA A 4 2.23 -8.05 -7.70
CA ALA A 4 1.60 -8.72 -6.57
C ALA A 4 2.61 -9.06 -5.46
N SER A 5 3.89 -9.30 -5.84
CA SER A 5 4.96 -9.60 -4.88
C SER A 5 5.49 -8.38 -4.14
N ALA A 6 5.06 -7.17 -4.49
CA ALA A 6 5.51 -5.95 -3.79
C ALA A 6 5.20 -5.96 -2.28
N GLY A 7 4.20 -6.75 -1.84
CA GLY A 7 3.89 -6.98 -0.44
C GLY A 7 4.75 -8.04 0.26
N THR A 8 5.39 -8.96 -0.47
CA THR A 8 6.07 -10.13 0.13
C THR A 8 7.46 -9.83 0.70
N ASN A 9 7.87 -8.57 0.74
CA ASN A 9 9.10 -8.10 1.39
C ASN A 9 8.84 -7.33 2.68
N ALA A 10 7.74 -7.61 3.36
CA ALA A 10 7.33 -6.95 4.60
C ALA A 10 6.77 -7.96 5.60
N ASP A 11 6.24 -7.50 6.72
CA ASP A 11 5.74 -8.33 7.81
C ASP A 11 4.29 -8.83 7.64
N ASP A 12 3.61 -8.37 6.59
CA ASP A 12 2.19 -8.63 6.34
C ASP A 12 1.94 -9.82 5.40
N MET A 13 2.86 -10.13 4.49
CA MET A 13 2.68 -11.19 3.50
C MET A 13 4.01 -11.86 3.12
N ILE A 14 3.98 -13.16 2.85
CA ILE A 14 5.11 -13.94 2.33
C ILE A 14 4.69 -14.76 1.10
N ASP A 15 5.66 -15.21 0.34
CA ASP A 15 5.48 -16.07 -0.82
C ASP A 15 6.43 -17.29 -0.78
N LYS A 16 6.44 -18.05 -1.87
CA LYS A 16 7.19 -19.30 -2.02
C LYS A 16 8.70 -19.19 -1.75
N GLY A 17 9.28 -18.03 -1.95
CA GLY A 17 10.70 -17.80 -1.71
C GLY A 17 10.88 -16.61 -0.80
N MET A 18 10.99 -16.80 0.51
CA MET A 18 11.27 -15.69 1.43
C MET A 18 12.32 -14.75 0.80
N GLY A 19 11.92 -13.50 0.53
CA GLY A 19 12.78 -12.54 -0.15
C GLY A 19 14.00 -12.15 0.68
N GLN A 20 15.04 -11.66 0.03
CA GLN A 20 16.30 -11.25 0.67
C GLN A 20 16.13 -10.28 1.84
N VAL A 21 15.07 -9.48 1.85
CA VAL A 21 14.75 -8.57 2.96
C VAL A 21 14.34 -9.36 4.19
N ILE A 22 13.43 -10.33 4.05
CA ILE A 22 12.93 -11.18 5.14
C ILE A 22 14.04 -12.08 5.70
N GLU A 23 14.92 -12.59 4.83
CA GLU A 23 16.08 -13.41 5.22
C GLU A 23 17.26 -12.58 5.75
N GLY A 24 17.22 -11.24 5.60
CA GLY A 24 18.33 -10.38 6.00
C GLY A 24 19.58 -10.53 5.14
N THR A 25 19.47 -11.09 3.93
CA THR A 25 20.59 -11.35 3.01
C THR A 25 20.79 -10.25 1.96
N ARG A 26 19.93 -9.22 1.96
CA ARG A 26 20.04 -8.08 1.05
C ARG A 26 21.37 -7.36 1.21
N SER A 27 22.02 -7.09 0.08
CA SER A 27 23.32 -6.37 0.05
C SER A 27 23.32 -5.28 -1.02
N ALA A 28 24.24 -4.32 -0.91
CA ALA A 28 24.42 -3.29 -1.93
C ALA A 28 24.78 -3.87 -3.30
N ALA A 29 25.44 -5.01 -3.35
CA ALA A 29 25.83 -5.69 -4.60
C ALA A 29 24.63 -6.35 -5.31
N SER A 30 23.60 -6.75 -4.56
CA SER A 30 22.37 -7.34 -5.12
C SER A 30 21.34 -6.29 -5.57
N GLU A 31 21.57 -5.00 -5.27
CA GLU A 31 20.64 -3.95 -5.62
C GLU A 31 20.66 -3.62 -7.11
N THR A 32 19.46 -3.55 -7.67
CA THR A 32 19.21 -3.16 -9.08
C THR A 32 18.55 -1.78 -9.14
N GLY A 33 18.37 -1.25 -10.35
CA GLY A 33 17.60 -0.01 -10.53
C GLY A 33 18.41 1.28 -10.43
N TRP A 34 19.74 1.23 -10.35
CA TRP A 34 20.60 2.42 -10.48
C TRP A 34 20.71 2.84 -11.97
N SER A 35 19.56 3.13 -12.58
CA SER A 35 19.46 3.57 -13.98
C SER A 35 18.95 5.01 -14.04
N TRP A 36 19.50 5.82 -14.91
CA TRP A 36 19.22 7.24 -15.08
C TRP A 36 18.60 7.58 -16.44
N THR A 37 18.37 6.57 -17.29
CA THR A 37 17.86 6.74 -18.65
C THR A 37 16.53 7.47 -18.69
N LYS A 38 15.59 7.13 -17.79
CA LYS A 38 14.28 7.80 -17.72
C LYS A 38 14.42 9.27 -17.34
N LEU A 39 15.32 9.59 -16.41
CA LEU A 39 15.59 10.98 -16.03
C LEU A 39 16.17 11.78 -17.19
N ARG A 40 17.10 11.17 -17.97
CA ARG A 40 17.65 11.81 -19.15
C ARG A 40 16.57 12.21 -20.15
N HIS A 41 15.58 11.36 -20.40
CA HIS A 41 14.44 11.68 -21.27
C HIS A 41 13.60 12.83 -20.72
N ILE A 42 13.32 12.85 -19.41
CA ILE A 42 12.59 13.92 -18.77
C ILE A 42 13.33 15.26 -18.89
N ASN A 43 14.62 15.27 -18.56
CA ASN A 43 15.43 16.48 -18.63
C ASN A 43 15.59 16.97 -20.08
N TYR A 44 15.74 16.04 -21.06
CA TYR A 44 15.79 16.38 -22.48
C TYR A 44 14.51 17.08 -22.92
N PHE A 45 13.34 16.55 -22.51
CA PHE A 45 12.06 17.21 -22.79
C PHE A 45 12.00 18.62 -22.18
N LEU A 46 12.29 18.76 -20.91
CA LEU A 46 12.27 20.08 -20.22
C LEU A 46 13.20 21.11 -20.88
N GLN A 47 14.40 20.67 -21.28
CA GLN A 47 15.39 21.53 -21.93
C GLN A 47 14.94 22.03 -23.31
N HIS A 48 14.10 21.24 -24.04
CA HIS A 48 13.67 21.54 -25.40
C HIS A 48 12.20 21.95 -25.48
N SER A 49 11.48 22.03 -24.37
CA SER A 49 10.04 22.35 -24.35
C SER A 49 9.72 23.73 -24.91
N SER A 50 10.70 24.68 -24.89
CA SER A 50 10.57 26.01 -25.52
C SER A 50 10.37 25.98 -27.02
N ASN A 51 10.63 24.84 -27.70
CA ASN A 51 10.33 24.65 -29.11
C ASN A 51 8.82 24.53 -29.42
N CYS A 52 7.99 24.42 -28.39
CA CYS A 52 6.54 24.44 -28.51
C CYS A 52 6.03 25.89 -28.36
N ASP A 53 5.44 26.44 -29.41
CA ASP A 53 4.92 27.80 -29.43
C ASP A 53 3.65 27.98 -28.60
N ASP A 54 2.85 26.90 -28.44
CA ASP A 54 1.67 26.88 -27.56
C ASP A 54 2.10 26.87 -26.10
N GLU A 55 2.00 28.05 -25.49
CA GLU A 55 2.39 28.22 -24.07
C GLU A 55 1.56 27.39 -23.10
N THR A 56 0.27 27.25 -23.37
CA THR A 56 -0.63 26.46 -22.50
C THR A 56 -0.26 24.99 -22.53
N ALA A 57 -0.08 24.44 -23.72
CA ALA A 57 0.37 23.05 -23.91
C ALA A 57 1.77 22.85 -23.31
N ARG A 58 2.70 23.77 -23.57
CA ARG A 58 4.06 23.73 -23.03
C ARG A 58 4.07 23.68 -21.50
N ASN A 59 3.30 24.55 -20.85
CA ASN A 59 3.22 24.60 -19.38
C ASN A 59 2.62 23.32 -18.81
N GLN A 60 1.55 22.82 -19.43
CA GLN A 60 0.93 21.55 -19.00
C GLN A 60 1.90 20.37 -19.13
N TYR A 61 2.60 20.21 -20.26
CA TYR A 61 3.54 19.11 -20.46
C TYR A 61 4.83 19.27 -19.64
N ASN A 62 5.25 20.50 -19.33
CA ASN A 62 6.31 20.74 -18.34
C ASN A 62 5.88 20.26 -16.96
N GLY A 63 4.64 20.50 -16.55
CA GLY A 63 4.08 19.95 -15.32
C GLY A 63 4.07 18.41 -15.30
N VAL A 64 3.75 17.76 -16.41
CA VAL A 64 3.88 16.30 -16.54
C VAL A 64 5.32 15.84 -16.33
N ALA A 65 6.28 16.50 -16.99
CA ALA A 65 7.70 16.15 -16.87
C ALA A 65 8.24 16.37 -15.45
N GLN A 66 7.87 17.47 -14.80
CA GLN A 66 8.23 17.77 -13.40
C GLN A 66 7.64 16.72 -12.45
N PHE A 67 6.37 16.34 -12.62
CA PHE A 67 5.76 15.25 -11.84
C PHE A 67 6.58 13.97 -11.94
N PHE A 68 6.97 13.55 -13.14
CA PHE A 68 7.74 12.32 -13.32
C PHE A 68 9.19 12.45 -12.85
N ARG A 69 9.80 13.65 -12.88
CA ARG A 69 11.12 13.87 -12.27
C ARG A 69 11.05 13.75 -10.75
N ALA A 70 10.05 14.37 -10.14
CA ALA A 70 9.80 14.24 -8.70
C ALA A 70 9.59 12.78 -8.29
N TYR A 71 8.73 12.06 -9.00
CA TYR A 71 8.48 10.63 -8.73
C TYR A 71 9.73 9.77 -8.90
N PHE A 72 10.51 10.02 -9.96
CA PHE A 72 11.78 9.33 -10.20
C PHE A 72 12.73 9.49 -9.01
N TYR A 73 12.95 10.72 -8.56
CA TYR A 73 13.85 11.00 -7.44
C TYR A 73 13.31 10.51 -6.11
N PHE A 74 12.02 10.61 -5.86
CA PHE A 74 11.41 10.05 -4.66
C PHE A 74 11.66 8.53 -4.55
N VAL A 75 11.48 7.79 -5.64
CA VAL A 75 11.80 6.35 -5.68
C VAL A 75 13.30 6.10 -5.43
N LYS A 76 14.17 6.92 -6.00
CA LYS A 76 15.63 6.82 -5.78
C LYS A 76 16.01 7.06 -4.32
N VAL A 77 15.48 8.14 -3.71
CA VAL A 77 15.79 8.49 -2.31
C VAL A 77 15.29 7.40 -1.35
N ARG A 78 14.08 6.86 -1.56
CA ARG A 78 13.60 5.74 -0.75
C ARG A 78 14.54 4.54 -0.75
N ARG A 79 15.13 4.25 -1.91
CA ARG A 79 15.95 3.06 -2.12
C ARG A 79 17.41 3.23 -1.73
N TYR A 80 18.00 4.40 -2.01
CA TYR A 80 19.45 4.62 -1.95
C TYR A 80 19.87 5.71 -0.95
N GLY A 81 18.94 6.45 -0.36
CA GLY A 81 19.25 7.61 0.46
C GLY A 81 19.74 8.77 -0.39
N ASP A 82 20.96 9.24 -0.13
CA ASP A 82 21.61 10.28 -0.92
C ASP A 82 21.82 9.85 -2.36
N VAL A 83 21.50 10.73 -3.32
CA VAL A 83 21.62 10.47 -4.75
C VAL A 83 22.03 11.77 -5.48
N PRO A 84 22.77 11.71 -6.60
CA PRO A 84 23.09 12.93 -7.33
C PRO A 84 21.85 13.51 -8.02
N TRP A 85 21.61 14.79 -7.85
CA TRP A 85 20.53 15.52 -8.52
C TRP A 85 21.03 16.04 -9.87
N TYR A 86 20.29 15.73 -10.92
CA TYR A 86 20.50 16.23 -12.27
C TYR A 86 19.22 16.81 -12.83
N ASP A 87 19.22 18.08 -13.20
CA ASP A 87 18.11 18.81 -13.82
C ASP A 87 18.39 19.20 -15.27
N GLN A 88 19.50 18.70 -15.83
CA GLN A 88 19.95 18.91 -17.21
C GLN A 88 20.31 17.60 -17.90
N VAL A 89 20.43 17.64 -19.22
CA VAL A 89 20.93 16.51 -20.00
C VAL A 89 22.45 16.50 -19.94
N LEU A 90 23.02 15.39 -19.48
CA LEU A 90 24.48 15.19 -19.45
C LEU A 90 24.96 14.57 -20.75
N GLY A 91 26.05 15.13 -21.31
CA GLY A 91 26.83 14.60 -22.43
C GLY A 91 28.12 13.92 -21.96
N SER A 92 28.89 13.40 -22.90
CA SER A 92 30.22 12.81 -22.63
C SER A 92 31.25 13.84 -22.14
N GLU A 93 31.01 15.11 -22.42
CA GLU A 93 31.90 16.22 -22.03
C GLU A 93 31.70 16.69 -20.60
N ASP A 94 30.57 16.34 -19.97
CA ASP A 94 30.21 16.73 -18.60
C ASP A 94 30.90 15.84 -17.53
N GLN A 95 32.23 15.64 -17.67
CA GLN A 95 32.98 14.68 -16.85
C GLN A 95 32.86 14.94 -15.34
N GLU A 96 32.89 16.19 -14.90
CA GLU A 96 32.76 16.56 -13.49
C GLU A 96 31.36 16.17 -12.93
N LEU A 97 30.30 16.39 -13.72
CA LEU A 97 28.94 16.05 -13.30
C LEU A 97 28.70 14.55 -13.35
N LEU A 98 29.31 13.83 -14.28
CA LEU A 98 29.17 12.37 -14.39
C LEU A 98 29.76 11.63 -13.19
N VAL A 99 30.75 12.18 -12.52
CA VAL A 99 31.44 11.62 -11.36
C VAL A 99 31.18 12.39 -10.06
N LYS A 100 30.25 13.34 -10.03
CA LYS A 100 29.99 14.12 -8.83
C LYS A 100 29.52 13.24 -7.67
N ALA A 101 29.81 13.67 -6.45
CA ALA A 101 29.30 13.04 -5.24
C ALA A 101 27.77 13.07 -5.19
N ARG A 102 27.18 12.20 -4.37
CA ARG A 102 25.75 12.24 -4.11
C ARG A 102 25.38 13.52 -3.36
N ASP A 103 24.29 14.13 -3.79
CA ASP A 103 23.67 15.23 -3.04
C ASP A 103 22.93 14.68 -1.81
N SER A 104 22.82 15.47 -0.77
CA SER A 104 22.15 15.05 0.46
C SER A 104 20.68 14.72 0.19
N ARG A 105 20.17 13.75 0.92
CA ARG A 105 18.75 13.38 0.93
C ARG A 105 17.85 14.60 1.11
N GLU A 106 18.21 15.52 2.01
CA GLU A 106 17.45 16.73 2.27
C GLU A 106 17.36 17.64 1.04
N PHE A 107 18.49 17.89 0.39
CA PHE A 107 18.50 18.68 -0.83
C PHE A 107 17.62 18.07 -1.92
N VAL A 108 17.79 16.76 -2.16
CA VAL A 108 17.02 16.05 -3.20
C VAL A 108 15.53 16.05 -2.88
N MET A 109 15.13 15.80 -1.62
CA MET A 109 13.71 15.81 -1.24
C MET A 109 13.08 17.20 -1.33
N ASN A 110 13.84 18.27 -1.06
CA ASN A 110 13.35 19.63 -1.30
C ASN A 110 13.08 19.89 -2.79
N GLN A 111 13.94 19.39 -3.70
CA GLN A 111 13.69 19.47 -5.14
C GLN A 111 12.49 18.61 -5.58
N VAL A 112 12.33 17.43 -5.01
CA VAL A 112 11.18 16.55 -5.26
C VAL A 112 9.87 17.26 -4.92
N LEU A 113 9.79 17.87 -3.74
CA LEU A 113 8.57 18.57 -3.32
C LEU A 113 8.33 19.83 -4.14
N LYS A 114 9.39 20.54 -4.54
CA LYS A 114 9.29 21.68 -5.46
C LYS A 114 8.72 21.24 -6.82
N ASP A 115 9.25 20.18 -7.41
CA ASP A 115 8.77 19.66 -8.70
C ASP A 115 7.30 19.23 -8.64
N PHE A 116 6.86 18.55 -7.55
CA PHE A 116 5.44 18.23 -7.37
C PHE A 116 4.58 19.50 -7.23
N GLN A 117 5.05 20.51 -6.53
CA GLN A 117 4.34 21.78 -6.37
C GLN A 117 4.22 22.53 -7.71
N ASP A 118 5.31 22.62 -8.47
CA ASP A 118 5.34 23.24 -9.79
C ASP A 118 4.41 22.47 -10.76
N ALA A 119 4.42 21.15 -10.69
CA ALA A 119 3.49 20.30 -11.44
C ALA A 119 2.03 20.58 -11.07
N ALA A 120 1.72 20.70 -9.77
CA ALA A 120 0.35 20.98 -9.31
C ALA A 120 -0.18 22.34 -9.78
N THR A 121 0.70 23.33 -10.02
CA THR A 121 0.32 24.63 -10.58
C THR A 121 0.06 24.61 -12.09
N SER A 122 0.76 23.72 -12.80
CA SER A 122 0.75 23.68 -14.27
C SER A 122 -0.23 22.65 -14.83
N LEU A 123 -0.59 21.63 -14.05
CA LEU A 123 -1.46 20.54 -14.49
C LEU A 123 -2.95 20.88 -14.35
N PRO A 124 -3.81 20.33 -15.25
CA PRO A 124 -5.23 20.53 -15.17
C PRO A 124 -5.83 19.85 -13.93
N THR A 125 -6.97 20.37 -13.47
CA THR A 125 -7.73 19.80 -12.34
C THR A 125 -8.57 18.58 -12.73
N LYS A 126 -8.84 18.39 -14.02
CA LYS A 126 -9.61 17.24 -14.53
C LYS A 126 -8.81 16.48 -15.56
N SER A 127 -8.87 15.16 -15.48
CA SER A 127 -8.39 14.29 -16.56
C SER A 127 -9.29 14.42 -17.77
N THR A 128 -8.70 14.39 -18.95
CA THR A 128 -9.45 14.24 -20.22
C THR A 128 -9.85 12.79 -20.48
N GLU A 129 -9.29 11.87 -19.72
CA GLU A 129 -9.52 10.43 -19.83
C GLU A 129 -10.50 9.94 -18.76
N THR A 130 -11.43 9.10 -19.17
CA THR A 130 -12.51 8.59 -18.30
C THR A 130 -12.04 7.64 -17.20
N ARG A 131 -10.78 7.17 -17.25
CA ARG A 131 -10.18 6.19 -16.33
C ARG A 131 -9.11 6.77 -15.41
N ASN A 132 -8.98 8.11 -15.36
CA ASN A 132 -7.93 8.82 -14.59
C ASN A 132 -6.50 8.31 -14.86
N THR A 133 -6.15 8.14 -16.15
CA THR A 133 -4.85 7.64 -16.60
C THR A 133 -3.82 8.74 -16.89
N ARG A 134 -4.21 9.99 -16.72
CA ARG A 134 -3.36 11.18 -16.91
C ARG A 134 -3.10 11.87 -15.59
N VAL A 135 -1.87 12.35 -15.42
CA VAL A 135 -1.53 13.14 -14.23
C VAL A 135 -2.28 14.47 -14.23
N THR A 136 -2.80 14.83 -13.06
CA THR A 136 -3.56 16.06 -12.83
C THR A 136 -2.97 16.80 -11.64
N LYS A 137 -3.44 18.04 -11.37
CA LYS A 137 -3.13 18.77 -10.12
C LYS A 137 -3.30 17.86 -8.89
N TRP A 138 -4.37 17.11 -8.87
CA TRP A 138 -4.71 16.27 -7.72
C TRP A 138 -3.78 15.07 -7.55
N ALA A 139 -3.32 14.48 -8.66
CA ALA A 139 -2.29 13.47 -8.62
C ALA A 139 -0.97 14.05 -8.07
N ALA A 140 -0.57 15.23 -8.53
CA ALA A 140 0.65 15.89 -8.05
C ALA A 140 0.59 16.19 -6.54
N LEU A 141 -0.52 16.73 -6.03
CA LEU A 141 -0.70 16.98 -4.59
C LEU A 141 -0.75 15.68 -3.77
N ALA A 142 -1.42 14.65 -4.26
CA ALA A 142 -1.49 13.35 -3.59
C ALA A 142 -0.08 12.72 -3.44
N PHE A 143 0.72 12.70 -4.53
CA PHE A 143 2.10 12.22 -4.47
C PHE A 143 3.02 13.13 -3.66
N ALA A 144 2.79 14.45 -3.65
CA ALA A 144 3.49 15.37 -2.77
C ALA A 144 3.24 15.03 -1.29
N SER A 145 1.96 14.76 -0.93
CA SER A 145 1.62 14.34 0.44
C SER A 145 2.30 13.03 0.84
N GLN A 146 2.36 12.05 -0.07
CA GLN A 146 3.05 10.78 0.16
C GLN A 146 4.57 10.99 0.37
N ALA A 147 5.21 11.77 -0.51
CA ALA A 147 6.65 12.02 -0.45
C ALA A 147 7.03 12.81 0.81
N ALA A 148 6.24 13.84 1.14
CA ALA A 148 6.47 14.66 2.32
C ALA A 148 6.23 13.87 3.62
N LEU A 149 5.16 13.04 3.70
CA LEU A 149 4.93 12.16 4.85
C LEU A 149 6.07 11.17 5.04
N TYR A 150 6.51 10.55 3.94
CA TYR A 150 7.64 9.61 3.98
C TYR A 150 8.89 10.27 4.55
N GLU A 151 9.28 11.44 4.03
CA GLU A 151 10.47 12.15 4.49
C GLU A 151 10.33 12.65 5.92
N GLY A 152 9.19 13.26 6.28
CA GLY A 152 8.95 13.77 7.63
C GLY A 152 9.01 12.68 8.69
N THR A 153 8.30 11.56 8.48
CA THR A 153 8.34 10.44 9.42
C THR A 153 9.70 9.74 9.45
N TYR A 154 10.33 9.56 8.28
CA TYR A 154 11.69 9.02 8.22
C TYR A 154 12.64 9.86 9.09
N ARG A 155 12.64 11.19 8.92
CA ARG A 155 13.48 12.09 9.71
C ARG A 155 13.17 12.00 11.19
N LYS A 156 11.91 12.05 11.58
CA LYS A 156 11.50 12.00 12.98
C LYS A 156 12.01 10.72 13.66
N TYR A 157 11.75 9.57 13.08
CA TYR A 157 12.11 8.28 13.68
C TYR A 157 13.60 7.93 13.58
N HIS A 158 14.31 8.51 12.61
CA HIS A 158 15.75 8.32 12.46
C HIS A 158 16.59 9.43 13.12
N GLY A 159 15.95 10.37 13.82
CA GLY A 159 16.63 11.43 14.57
C GLY A 159 17.33 12.47 13.68
N LEU A 160 16.73 12.79 12.54
CA LEU A 160 17.18 13.83 11.61
C LEU A 160 16.39 15.12 11.83
N ASP A 161 17.02 16.26 11.61
CA ASP A 161 16.41 17.58 11.78
C ASP A 161 15.33 17.90 10.73
N ASN A 162 14.53 18.95 11.01
CA ASN A 162 13.54 19.53 10.08
C ASN A 162 12.38 18.57 9.69
N TYR A 163 12.03 17.60 10.52
CA TYR A 163 10.95 16.67 10.21
C TYR A 163 9.57 17.36 10.19
N GLU A 164 9.36 18.37 11.04
CA GLU A 164 8.10 19.13 11.15
C GLU A 164 7.75 19.78 9.81
N LYS A 165 8.71 20.44 9.17
CA LYS A 165 8.51 21.05 7.85
C LYS A 165 7.89 20.09 6.82
N TYR A 166 8.40 18.87 6.77
CA TYR A 166 7.89 17.86 5.82
C TYR A 166 6.51 17.35 6.21
N LEU A 167 6.27 17.16 7.50
CA LEU A 167 4.93 16.77 7.99
C LEU A 167 3.89 17.87 7.77
N GLU A 168 4.26 19.15 7.90
CA GLU A 168 3.39 20.29 7.57
C GLU A 168 3.04 20.33 6.09
N ILE A 169 4.01 20.07 5.19
CA ILE A 169 3.77 19.97 3.75
C ILE A 169 2.84 18.77 3.47
N ALA A 170 3.06 17.63 4.11
CA ALA A 170 2.20 16.45 3.94
C ALA A 170 0.75 16.76 4.37
N ALA A 171 0.58 17.37 5.54
CA ALA A 171 -0.74 17.74 6.06
C ALA A 171 -1.45 18.78 5.17
N SER A 172 -0.74 19.84 4.75
CA SER A 172 -1.34 20.92 3.96
C SER A 172 -1.71 20.48 2.54
N THR A 173 -0.86 19.72 1.86
CA THR A 173 -1.16 19.19 0.51
C THR A 173 -2.28 18.16 0.53
N ALA A 174 -2.30 17.28 1.53
CA ALA A 174 -3.39 16.33 1.72
C ALA A 174 -4.70 17.03 2.09
N ARG A 175 -4.65 18.07 2.94
CA ARG A 175 -5.84 18.87 3.28
C ARG A 175 -6.41 19.58 2.05
N GLN A 176 -5.57 20.19 1.24
CA GLN A 176 -6.01 20.82 -0.01
C GLN A 176 -6.66 19.79 -0.96
N PHE A 177 -6.11 18.60 -1.06
CA PHE A 177 -6.72 17.52 -1.83
C PHE A 177 -8.11 17.16 -1.29
N ILE A 178 -8.24 16.97 0.03
CA ILE A 178 -9.51 16.59 0.68
C ILE A 178 -10.59 17.65 0.42
N ASP A 179 -10.24 18.93 0.55
CA ASP A 179 -11.21 20.03 0.45
C ASP A 179 -11.60 20.39 -0.99
N GLU A 180 -10.69 20.29 -1.96
CA GLU A 180 -10.86 20.90 -3.27
C GLU A 180 -10.98 19.91 -4.43
N SER A 181 -10.52 18.65 -4.27
CA SER A 181 -10.37 17.73 -5.40
C SER A 181 -11.69 17.15 -5.92
N GLY A 182 -12.67 17.00 -5.05
CA GLY A 182 -13.91 16.28 -5.33
C GLY A 182 -13.79 14.76 -5.32
N PHE A 183 -12.60 14.19 -5.12
CA PHE A 183 -12.43 12.75 -4.90
C PHE A 183 -13.00 12.32 -3.55
N SER A 184 -13.59 11.13 -3.52
CA SER A 184 -14.14 10.51 -2.31
C SER A 184 -13.97 9.00 -2.35
N LEU A 185 -14.31 8.30 -1.28
CA LEU A 185 -14.18 6.85 -1.25
C LEU A 185 -15.28 6.18 -2.07
N TYR A 186 -14.91 5.14 -2.81
CA TYR A 186 -15.85 4.33 -3.57
C TYR A 186 -16.69 3.45 -2.63
N LYS A 187 -18.03 3.53 -2.73
CA LYS A 187 -18.97 2.88 -1.81
C LYS A 187 -20.04 2.03 -2.51
N GLU A 188 -19.98 1.90 -3.83
CA GLU A 188 -20.98 1.18 -4.61
C GLU A 188 -20.79 -0.34 -4.54
N GLY A 189 -21.90 -1.08 -4.62
CA GLY A 189 -21.89 -2.54 -4.58
C GLY A 189 -21.88 -3.13 -3.18
N THR A 190 -21.77 -4.44 -3.12
CA THR A 190 -21.74 -5.22 -1.85
C THR A 190 -20.35 -5.35 -1.26
N GLU A 191 -19.32 -5.31 -2.11
CA GLU A 191 -17.90 -5.44 -1.76
C GLU A 191 -17.08 -4.26 -2.33
N PRO A 192 -17.39 -3.00 -1.97
CA PRO A 192 -16.83 -1.82 -2.62
C PRO A 192 -15.30 -1.76 -2.55
N TYR A 193 -14.72 -2.25 -1.47
CA TYR A 193 -13.28 -2.30 -1.31
C TYR A 193 -12.62 -3.25 -2.34
N ARG A 194 -13.11 -4.48 -2.47
CA ARG A 194 -12.58 -5.47 -3.42
C ARG A 194 -12.90 -5.09 -4.87
N ASP A 195 -14.11 -4.57 -5.13
CA ASP A 195 -14.56 -4.18 -6.47
C ASP A 195 -13.64 -3.14 -7.12
N MET A 196 -13.03 -2.27 -6.32
CA MET A 196 -12.09 -1.26 -6.81
C MET A 196 -10.84 -1.88 -7.43
N PHE A 197 -10.36 -3.04 -6.93
CA PHE A 197 -9.13 -3.69 -7.37
C PHE A 197 -9.33 -4.76 -8.44
N CYS A 198 -10.58 -5.13 -8.71
CA CYS A 198 -10.94 -6.14 -9.71
C CYS A 198 -11.62 -5.53 -10.95
N ALA A 199 -11.73 -4.22 -11.02
CA ALA A 199 -12.44 -3.54 -12.11
C ALA A 199 -11.55 -3.33 -13.34
N ASP A 200 -12.07 -3.67 -14.53
CA ASP A 200 -11.41 -3.38 -15.82
C ASP A 200 -11.28 -1.87 -16.09
N ASN A 201 -12.12 -1.06 -15.47
CA ASN A 201 -12.02 0.39 -15.50
C ASN A 201 -11.89 0.93 -14.08
N ALA A 202 -10.89 1.76 -13.84
CA ALA A 202 -10.64 2.36 -12.55
C ALA A 202 -11.89 3.07 -11.99
N LYS A 203 -12.17 2.88 -10.70
CA LYS A 203 -13.26 3.56 -9.99
C LYS A 203 -12.86 5.01 -9.72
N THR A 204 -13.13 5.90 -10.68
CA THR A 204 -12.65 7.28 -10.72
C THR A 204 -13.19 8.17 -9.60
N THR A 205 -14.18 7.72 -8.84
CA THR A 205 -14.62 8.38 -7.60
C THR A 205 -13.48 8.40 -6.57
N GLU A 206 -12.68 7.33 -6.47
CA GLU A 206 -11.60 7.19 -5.49
C GLU A 206 -10.21 7.14 -6.13
N VAL A 207 -10.07 6.50 -7.29
CA VAL A 207 -8.76 6.33 -7.95
C VAL A 207 -8.34 7.63 -8.62
N VAL A 208 -7.28 8.25 -8.10
CA VAL A 208 -6.75 9.55 -8.53
C VAL A 208 -5.85 9.41 -9.76
N LEU A 209 -5.07 8.34 -9.81
CA LEU A 209 -4.23 7.99 -10.96
C LEU A 209 -4.18 6.47 -11.10
N ALA A 210 -4.46 5.98 -12.31
CA ALA A 210 -4.42 4.58 -12.65
C ALA A 210 -3.51 4.30 -13.85
N ARG A 211 -2.99 3.08 -13.92
CA ARG A 211 -2.47 2.50 -15.15
C ARG A 211 -3.54 1.62 -15.78
N ALA A 212 -3.92 1.95 -17.01
CA ALA A 212 -4.93 1.22 -17.76
C ALA A 212 -4.37 -0.06 -18.38
N TYR A 213 -5.19 -1.11 -18.35
CA TYR A 213 -4.94 -2.38 -19.02
C TYR A 213 -6.14 -2.77 -19.86
N ASN A 214 -5.93 -3.32 -21.05
CA ASN A 214 -6.97 -3.71 -21.97
C ASN A 214 -6.37 -4.50 -23.14
N PHE A 215 -6.93 -5.65 -23.50
CA PHE A 215 -6.47 -6.43 -24.65
C PHE A 215 -6.83 -5.77 -25.98
N GLU A 216 -8.05 -5.22 -26.11
CA GLU A 216 -8.58 -4.78 -27.39
C GLU A 216 -7.95 -3.46 -27.88
N GLY A 217 -7.75 -2.49 -26.97
CA GLY A 217 -7.23 -1.17 -27.31
C GLY A 217 -5.75 -0.99 -27.10
N LEU A 218 -5.26 -1.31 -25.89
CA LEU A 218 -3.88 -1.07 -25.47
C LEU A 218 -2.97 -2.27 -25.72
N GLN A 219 -3.53 -3.46 -25.93
CA GLN A 219 -2.79 -4.74 -25.97
C GLN A 219 -1.89 -4.94 -24.74
N LEU A 220 -2.37 -4.49 -23.59
CA LEU A 220 -1.67 -4.56 -22.30
C LEU A 220 -2.48 -5.40 -21.32
N SER A 221 -1.78 -6.30 -20.66
CA SER A 221 -2.30 -7.12 -19.57
C SER A 221 -1.25 -7.30 -18.49
N HIS A 222 -1.64 -7.87 -17.35
CA HIS A 222 -0.73 -8.22 -16.27
C HIS A 222 -1.05 -9.58 -15.67
N SER A 223 -0.22 -10.06 -14.76
CA SER A 223 -0.32 -11.40 -14.18
C SER A 223 -0.60 -11.38 -12.67
N VAL A 224 -1.17 -10.32 -12.10
CA VAL A 224 -1.32 -10.20 -10.64
C VAL A 224 -2.12 -11.34 -10.05
N GLN A 225 -3.31 -11.64 -10.60
CA GLN A 225 -4.16 -12.73 -10.12
C GLN A 225 -3.46 -14.09 -10.26
N PHE A 226 -2.85 -14.37 -11.40
CA PHE A 226 -2.04 -15.56 -11.62
C PHE A 226 -0.88 -15.66 -10.61
N SER A 227 -0.18 -14.55 -10.37
CA SER A 227 0.96 -14.53 -9.46
C SER A 227 0.57 -14.81 -8.01
N ILE A 228 -0.57 -14.33 -7.54
CA ILE A 228 -1.09 -14.63 -6.20
C ILE A 228 -1.19 -16.15 -5.99
N ALA A 229 -1.77 -16.87 -6.95
CA ALA A 229 -1.91 -18.31 -6.86
C ALA A 229 -0.58 -19.05 -7.11
N ASN A 230 0.17 -18.67 -8.16
CA ASN A 230 1.40 -19.36 -8.58
C ASN A 230 2.56 -19.22 -7.58
N LEU A 231 2.69 -18.06 -6.93
CA LEU A 231 3.68 -17.82 -5.89
C LEU A 231 3.21 -18.26 -4.50
N GLN A 232 2.00 -18.80 -4.41
CA GLN A 232 1.40 -19.26 -3.15
C GLN A 232 1.42 -18.17 -2.06
N MET A 233 1.18 -16.92 -2.46
CA MET A 233 1.20 -15.77 -1.54
C MET A 233 0.22 -15.96 -0.40
N GLY A 234 0.64 -15.63 0.80
CA GLY A 234 -0.19 -15.71 1.99
C GLY A 234 0.11 -14.61 2.99
N PHE A 235 -0.95 -14.12 3.63
CA PHE A 235 -0.81 -13.17 4.71
C PHE A 235 -0.29 -13.85 5.98
N THR A 236 0.36 -13.09 6.83
CA THR A 236 0.83 -13.55 8.14
C THR A 236 -0.27 -13.39 9.19
N ARG A 237 -0.22 -14.18 10.27
CA ARG A 237 -1.09 -13.96 11.44
C ARG A 237 -0.91 -12.55 12.02
N ARG A 238 0.30 -12.01 11.94
CA ARG A 238 0.58 -10.63 12.37
C ARG A 238 -0.30 -9.63 11.62
N PHE A 239 -0.45 -9.77 10.30
CA PHE A 239 -1.36 -8.95 9.51
C PHE A 239 -2.82 -9.18 9.93
N MET A 240 -3.27 -10.45 10.05
CA MET A 240 -4.62 -10.79 10.46
C MET A 240 -5.03 -10.19 11.81
N ASN A 241 -4.09 -10.06 12.73
CA ASN A 241 -4.31 -9.48 14.04
C ASN A 241 -4.51 -7.95 14.02
N HIS A 242 -4.20 -7.26 12.91
CA HIS A 242 -4.53 -5.84 12.76
C HIS A 242 -6.04 -5.60 12.57
N TYR A 243 -6.79 -6.56 12.00
CA TYR A 243 -8.23 -6.40 11.86
C TYR A 243 -8.94 -6.42 13.22
N LEU A 244 -9.79 -5.42 13.44
CA LEU A 244 -10.66 -5.37 14.62
C LEU A 244 -11.82 -6.36 14.49
N MET A 245 -12.59 -6.54 15.55
CA MET A 245 -13.93 -7.07 15.48
C MET A 245 -14.88 -6.05 14.80
N ALA A 246 -15.99 -6.49 14.27
CA ALA A 246 -16.96 -5.63 13.57
C ALA A 246 -17.54 -4.52 14.47
N ASP A 247 -17.56 -4.73 15.78
CA ASP A 247 -18.00 -3.76 16.79
C ASP A 247 -16.89 -2.77 17.20
N GLY A 248 -15.70 -2.86 16.58
CA GLY A 248 -14.54 -2.02 16.86
C GLY A 248 -13.66 -2.49 18.02
N THR A 249 -14.01 -3.57 18.70
CA THR A 249 -13.16 -4.14 19.77
C THR A 249 -11.95 -4.85 19.19
N ARG A 250 -10.89 -4.99 19.97
CA ARG A 250 -9.65 -5.64 19.55
C ARG A 250 -9.80 -7.15 19.54
N PHE A 251 -9.46 -7.79 18.44
CA PHE A 251 -9.43 -9.25 18.35
C PHE A 251 -8.40 -9.85 19.31
N THR A 252 -7.27 -9.20 19.45
CA THR A 252 -6.14 -9.65 20.28
C THR A 252 -6.42 -9.55 21.80
N ASP A 253 -7.50 -8.89 22.21
CA ASP A 253 -7.95 -8.87 23.61
C ASP A 253 -8.79 -10.12 23.97
N LYS A 254 -9.17 -10.94 22.98
CA LYS A 254 -9.87 -12.19 23.24
C LYS A 254 -8.96 -13.25 23.84
N GLN A 255 -9.43 -13.91 24.89
CA GLN A 255 -8.72 -15.04 25.45
C GLN A 255 -8.59 -16.17 24.40
N GLY A 256 -7.39 -16.68 24.20
CA GLY A 256 -7.12 -17.78 23.27
C GLY A 256 -7.11 -17.40 21.78
N TYR A 257 -7.03 -16.10 21.45
CA TYR A 257 -7.01 -15.65 20.05
C TYR A 257 -5.86 -16.29 19.24
N GLU A 258 -4.73 -16.63 19.87
CA GLU A 258 -3.56 -17.24 19.22
C GLU A 258 -3.80 -18.70 18.79
N THR A 259 -4.75 -19.39 19.42
CA THR A 259 -5.10 -20.79 19.16
C THR A 259 -6.54 -20.94 18.67
N MET A 260 -7.15 -19.86 18.22
CA MET A 260 -8.47 -19.87 17.62
C MET A 260 -8.41 -20.53 16.23
N PHE A 261 -9.32 -21.46 15.96
CA PHE A 261 -9.38 -22.09 14.66
C PHE A 261 -9.87 -21.12 13.58
N TYR A 262 -9.42 -21.29 12.35
CA TYR A 262 -9.62 -20.36 11.25
C TYR A 262 -11.08 -19.91 11.04
N THR A 263 -12.02 -20.87 11.03
CA THR A 263 -13.44 -20.54 10.81
C THR A 263 -14.04 -19.67 11.92
N ASP A 264 -13.52 -19.73 13.15
CA ASP A 264 -13.91 -18.84 14.25
C ASP A 264 -13.07 -17.57 14.31
N GLU A 265 -11.79 -17.64 13.94
CA GLU A 265 -10.87 -16.49 13.88
C GLU A 265 -11.39 -15.38 12.97
N VAL A 266 -12.00 -15.73 11.83
CA VAL A 266 -12.46 -14.76 10.82
C VAL A 266 -13.90 -14.28 11.01
N LYS A 267 -14.64 -14.82 12.01
CA LYS A 267 -16.03 -14.42 12.28
C LYS A 267 -16.14 -13.03 12.92
N ASN A 268 -17.11 -12.27 12.47
CA ASN A 268 -17.46 -10.95 13.06
C ASN A 268 -16.26 -9.98 13.12
N ARG A 269 -15.38 -10.01 12.13
CA ARG A 269 -14.25 -9.10 11.99
C ARG A 269 -14.61 -7.91 11.10
N ASP A 270 -13.74 -6.91 11.06
CA ASP A 270 -13.79 -5.82 10.11
C ASP A 270 -14.17 -6.36 8.71
N PRO A 271 -15.24 -5.82 8.07
CA PRO A 271 -15.72 -6.35 6.79
C PRO A 271 -14.69 -6.33 5.64
N ARG A 272 -13.63 -5.54 5.74
CA ARG A 272 -12.53 -5.57 4.76
C ARG A 272 -11.75 -6.89 4.81
N LEU A 273 -11.76 -7.60 5.95
CA LEU A 273 -11.08 -8.89 6.04
C LEU A 273 -11.62 -9.86 5.01
N GLN A 274 -12.95 -10.01 4.91
CA GLN A 274 -13.60 -10.89 3.94
C GLN A 274 -13.44 -10.43 2.48
N GLN A 275 -13.06 -9.18 2.25
CA GLN A 275 -12.77 -8.63 0.93
C GLN A 275 -11.27 -8.71 0.57
N THR A 276 -10.44 -9.15 1.52
CA THR A 276 -8.99 -9.23 1.37
C THR A 276 -8.46 -10.65 1.44
N VAL A 277 -9.07 -11.48 2.29
CA VAL A 277 -8.64 -12.85 2.61
C VAL A 277 -9.74 -13.82 2.24
N LEU A 278 -9.37 -14.97 1.65
CA LEU A 278 -10.30 -16.06 1.39
C LEU A 278 -10.83 -16.60 2.73
N CYS A 279 -12.07 -16.27 3.05
CA CYS A 279 -12.78 -16.71 4.24
C CYS A 279 -13.83 -17.78 3.92
N PRO A 280 -14.39 -18.48 4.92
CA PRO A 280 -15.52 -19.37 4.71
C PRO A 280 -16.65 -18.72 3.90
N ASN A 281 -17.30 -19.50 3.05
CA ASN A 281 -18.32 -19.04 2.09
C ASN A 281 -17.82 -18.09 0.99
N TYR A 282 -16.51 -18.03 0.75
CA TYR A 282 -15.98 -17.24 -0.35
C TYR A 282 -16.43 -17.82 -1.70
N ILE A 283 -16.98 -16.95 -2.55
CA ILE A 283 -17.33 -17.25 -3.94
C ILE A 283 -16.51 -16.29 -4.83
N GLN A 284 -15.72 -16.87 -5.76
CA GLN A 284 -14.99 -16.07 -6.73
C GLN A 284 -15.97 -15.30 -7.63
N LYS A 285 -15.60 -14.10 -8.05
CA LYS A 285 -16.46 -13.29 -8.94
C LYS A 285 -16.81 -14.06 -10.21
N GLY A 286 -18.12 -14.04 -10.54
CA GLY A 286 -18.67 -14.78 -11.71
C GLY A 286 -18.96 -16.27 -11.47
N GLU A 287 -18.62 -16.81 -10.29
CA GLU A 287 -18.91 -18.19 -9.92
C GLU A 287 -20.16 -18.31 -9.03
N THR A 288 -20.62 -19.54 -8.82
CA THR A 288 -21.77 -19.88 -7.96
C THR A 288 -21.42 -20.87 -6.86
N THR A 289 -20.20 -21.42 -6.90
CA THR A 289 -19.71 -22.42 -5.94
C THR A 289 -18.76 -21.80 -4.96
N VAL A 290 -18.83 -22.23 -3.71
CA VAL A 290 -17.89 -21.85 -2.66
C VAL A 290 -16.51 -22.41 -2.98
N THR A 291 -15.48 -21.64 -2.68
CA THR A 291 -14.08 -22.07 -2.77
C THR A 291 -13.54 -22.20 -1.34
N ALA A 292 -13.29 -23.42 -0.91
CA ALA A 292 -12.67 -23.71 0.37
C ALA A 292 -11.20 -23.24 0.40
N ASN A 293 -10.69 -22.95 1.60
CA ASN A 293 -9.28 -22.65 1.80
C ASN A 293 -8.48 -23.96 1.87
N ASP A 294 -7.72 -24.24 0.82
CA ASP A 294 -6.91 -25.44 0.64
C ASP A 294 -5.51 -25.37 1.31
N LEU A 295 -5.23 -24.33 2.08
CA LEU A 295 -3.93 -24.04 2.71
C LEU A 295 -2.72 -24.06 1.77
N THR A 296 -2.91 -23.92 0.46
CA THR A 296 -1.79 -23.85 -0.50
C THR A 296 -1.02 -22.54 -0.40
N ALA A 297 -1.63 -21.48 0.12
CA ALA A 297 -0.95 -20.21 0.41
C ALA A 297 -0.04 -20.34 1.64
N TYR A 298 1.14 -19.74 1.58
CA TYR A 298 2.01 -19.66 2.76
C TYR A 298 1.28 -18.99 3.93
N CYS A 299 1.53 -19.45 5.13
CA CYS A 299 0.78 -19.07 6.34
C CYS A 299 -0.72 -19.40 6.31
N GLY A 300 -1.26 -19.95 5.22
CA GLY A 300 -2.66 -20.38 5.08
C GLY A 300 -3.69 -19.28 4.81
N TYR A 301 -3.37 -17.99 4.97
CA TYR A 301 -4.30 -16.88 4.72
C TYR A 301 -4.17 -16.40 3.27
N ARG A 302 -4.98 -16.96 2.38
CA ARG A 302 -4.91 -16.70 0.93
C ARG A 302 -5.47 -15.32 0.57
N PRO A 303 -4.72 -14.47 -0.17
CA PRO A 303 -5.21 -13.17 -0.63
C PRO A 303 -6.28 -13.30 -1.71
N ILE A 304 -7.30 -12.39 -1.66
CA ILE A 304 -8.33 -12.26 -2.70
C ILE A 304 -8.55 -10.82 -3.17
N LYS A 305 -7.83 -9.83 -2.62
CA LYS A 305 -8.03 -8.41 -2.92
C LYS A 305 -8.01 -8.09 -4.41
N PHE A 306 -7.12 -8.71 -5.18
CA PHE A 306 -6.98 -8.53 -6.64
C PHE A 306 -7.50 -9.73 -7.44
N VAL A 307 -8.29 -10.60 -6.82
CA VAL A 307 -8.84 -11.78 -7.50
C VAL A 307 -10.23 -11.48 -8.04
N GLY A 308 -10.33 -11.32 -9.35
CA GLY A 308 -11.56 -11.13 -10.11
C GLY A 308 -12.18 -12.42 -10.61
N THR A 309 -12.66 -12.43 -11.85
CA THR A 309 -13.23 -13.62 -12.51
C THR A 309 -12.14 -14.61 -12.91
N LYS A 310 -12.55 -15.86 -13.22
CA LYS A 310 -11.63 -16.91 -13.70
C LYS A 310 -10.95 -16.59 -15.02
N ASP A 311 -11.50 -15.68 -15.82
CA ASP A 311 -10.87 -15.23 -17.07
C ASP A 311 -9.47 -14.64 -16.83
N HIS A 312 -9.20 -14.16 -15.62
CA HIS A 312 -7.94 -13.57 -15.19
C HIS A 312 -6.96 -14.56 -14.53
N ASP A 313 -7.31 -15.84 -14.37
CA ASP A 313 -6.46 -16.83 -13.67
C ASP A 313 -5.17 -17.18 -14.43
N GLY A 314 -5.11 -16.98 -15.74
CA GLY A 314 -3.94 -17.28 -16.55
C GLY A 314 -2.85 -16.19 -16.49
N ALA A 315 -1.61 -16.56 -16.80
CA ALA A 315 -0.51 -15.61 -16.95
C ALA A 315 -0.82 -14.59 -18.05
N ALA A 316 -0.59 -13.31 -17.77
CA ALA A 316 -0.89 -12.20 -18.67
C ALA A 316 -2.37 -12.14 -19.14
N LYS A 317 -3.30 -12.51 -18.27
CA LYS A 317 -4.75 -12.48 -18.54
C LYS A 317 -5.48 -11.38 -17.78
N SER A 318 -4.90 -10.81 -16.76
CA SER A 318 -5.57 -9.73 -16.00
C SER A 318 -5.59 -8.42 -16.78
N THR A 319 -6.77 -7.81 -16.88
CA THR A 319 -7.02 -6.52 -17.55
C THR A 319 -7.55 -5.45 -16.59
N SER A 320 -7.66 -5.76 -15.30
CA SER A 320 -8.08 -4.78 -14.30
C SER A 320 -7.10 -3.62 -14.23
N ASP A 321 -7.62 -2.39 -14.19
CA ASP A 321 -6.81 -1.20 -14.04
C ASP A 321 -6.09 -1.21 -12.69
N TRP A 322 -4.82 -0.76 -12.72
CA TRP A 322 -3.99 -0.74 -11.52
C TRP A 322 -4.01 0.66 -10.88
N PRO A 323 -4.58 0.83 -9.68
CA PRO A 323 -4.49 2.08 -8.95
C PRO A 323 -3.04 2.40 -8.58
N LEU A 324 -2.56 3.59 -8.96
CA LEU A 324 -1.24 4.12 -8.59
C LEU A 324 -1.33 5.08 -7.41
N MET A 325 -2.48 5.75 -7.26
CA MET A 325 -2.81 6.64 -6.17
C MET A 325 -4.32 6.71 -6.01
N ARG A 326 -4.81 6.68 -4.79
CA ARG A 326 -6.24 6.78 -4.47
C ARG A 326 -6.50 7.65 -3.25
N ALA A 327 -7.73 8.18 -3.13
CA ALA A 327 -8.10 9.14 -2.09
C ALA A 327 -7.89 8.61 -0.67
N ALA A 328 -8.12 7.31 -0.43
CA ALA A 328 -7.92 6.72 0.89
C ALA A 328 -6.47 6.86 1.39
N GLU A 329 -5.46 6.73 0.51
CA GLU A 329 -4.07 6.96 0.89
C GLU A 329 -3.84 8.42 1.31
N VAL A 330 -4.44 9.38 0.60
CA VAL A 330 -4.30 10.81 0.95
C VAL A 330 -4.96 11.12 2.31
N TYR A 331 -6.11 10.49 2.59
CA TYR A 331 -6.77 10.61 3.90
C TYR A 331 -5.88 10.07 5.03
N LEU A 332 -5.26 8.92 4.82
CA LEU A 332 -4.29 8.33 5.76
C LEU A 332 -3.05 9.20 5.92
N ASN A 333 -2.52 9.77 4.82
CA ASN A 333 -1.37 10.65 4.86
C ASN A 333 -1.67 11.92 5.69
N TYR A 334 -2.87 12.49 5.54
CA TYR A 334 -3.32 13.65 6.33
C TYR A 334 -3.35 13.33 7.83
N ALA A 335 -4.08 12.27 8.20
CA ALA A 335 -4.24 11.89 9.61
C ALA A 335 -2.90 11.58 10.28
N GLU A 336 -2.04 10.83 9.58
CA GLU A 336 -0.73 10.47 10.11
C GLU A 336 0.17 11.71 10.30
N ALA A 337 0.24 12.59 9.31
CA ALA A 337 1.04 13.81 9.40
C ALA A 337 0.59 14.69 10.58
N LYS A 338 -0.71 14.87 10.77
CA LYS A 338 -1.30 15.63 11.89
C LYS A 338 -1.00 14.98 13.25
N ALA A 339 -1.10 13.65 13.33
CA ALA A 339 -0.80 12.90 14.56
C ALA A 339 0.68 12.99 14.93
N GLU A 340 1.56 12.83 13.94
CA GLU A 340 3.02 12.88 14.14
C GLU A 340 3.53 14.30 14.50
N LEU A 341 2.81 15.36 14.06
CA LEU A 341 3.02 16.75 14.47
C LEU A 341 2.45 17.05 15.87
N GLY A 342 1.61 16.19 16.44
CA GLY A 342 0.92 16.46 17.71
C GLY A 342 -0.21 17.48 17.58
N THR A 343 -0.71 17.75 16.38
CA THR A 343 -1.76 18.75 16.09
C THR A 343 -3.09 18.16 15.66
N LEU A 344 -3.22 16.81 15.71
CA LEU A 344 -4.44 16.09 15.34
C LEU A 344 -5.59 16.40 16.30
N LYS A 345 -6.77 16.64 15.73
CA LYS A 345 -8.03 16.82 16.45
C LYS A 345 -9.05 15.78 15.98
N GLN A 346 -10.18 15.65 16.71
CA GLN A 346 -11.24 14.72 16.32
C GLN A 346 -11.79 15.06 14.92
N GLU A 347 -11.98 16.33 14.62
CA GLU A 347 -12.47 16.78 13.31
C GLU A 347 -11.54 16.37 12.16
N ASP A 348 -10.22 16.26 12.41
CA ASP A 348 -9.27 15.77 11.42
C ASP A 348 -9.48 14.27 11.15
N LEU A 349 -9.79 13.47 12.18
CA LEU A 349 -10.16 12.06 12.03
C LEU A 349 -11.48 11.90 11.27
N ASP A 350 -12.46 12.76 11.55
CA ASP A 350 -13.81 12.68 10.97
C ASP A 350 -13.81 12.91 9.45
N ILE A 351 -12.89 13.74 8.95
CA ILE A 351 -12.72 13.99 7.51
C ILE A 351 -11.74 13.02 6.82
N SER A 352 -11.12 12.13 7.55
CA SER A 352 -10.07 11.24 7.05
C SER A 352 -10.32 9.77 7.44
N ILE A 353 -9.77 9.31 8.55
CA ILE A 353 -9.86 7.91 9.02
C ILE A 353 -11.34 7.45 9.15
N ASN A 354 -12.21 8.29 9.72
CA ASN A 354 -13.60 7.93 9.92
C ASN A 354 -14.38 7.81 8.60
N LYS A 355 -13.95 8.46 7.52
CA LYS A 355 -14.48 8.19 6.17
C LYS A 355 -14.11 6.79 5.67
N ILE A 356 -12.90 6.32 5.95
CA ILE A 356 -12.46 4.97 5.60
C ILE A 356 -13.25 3.94 6.41
N ARG A 357 -13.41 4.17 7.72
CA ARG A 357 -14.20 3.32 8.60
C ARG A 357 -15.69 3.30 8.23
N GLU A 358 -16.27 4.45 7.89
CA GLU A 358 -17.65 4.54 7.36
C GLU A 358 -17.86 3.65 6.13
N ARG A 359 -16.96 3.69 5.12
CA ARG A 359 -17.02 2.80 3.96
C ARG A 359 -16.96 1.33 4.36
N ALA A 360 -16.10 1.01 5.32
CA ALA A 360 -15.93 -0.35 5.85
C ALA A 360 -17.05 -0.77 6.82
N LYS A 361 -18.01 0.10 7.14
CA LYS A 361 -19.04 -0.11 8.16
C LYS A 361 -18.46 -0.41 9.54
N MET A 362 -17.33 0.20 9.86
CA MET A 362 -16.68 0.11 11.17
C MET A 362 -17.05 1.33 12.03
N PRO A 363 -17.07 1.18 13.36
CA PRO A 363 -17.21 2.32 14.27
C PRO A 363 -16.13 3.37 14.09
N ASP A 364 -16.47 4.63 14.31
CA ASP A 364 -15.55 5.75 14.22
C ASP A 364 -14.40 5.63 15.23
N LEU A 365 -13.23 6.09 14.82
CA LEU A 365 -12.08 6.25 15.70
C LEU A 365 -12.26 7.50 16.55
N ASN A 366 -12.29 7.32 17.86
CA ASN A 366 -12.30 8.42 18.82
C ASN A 366 -10.87 8.71 19.31
N LEU A 367 -10.45 9.97 19.21
CA LEU A 367 -9.10 10.41 19.57
C LEU A 367 -8.79 10.19 21.05
N THR A 368 -9.76 10.54 21.92
CA THR A 368 -9.59 10.44 23.37
C THR A 368 -9.50 8.98 23.81
N ASP A 369 -10.39 8.14 23.30
CA ASP A 369 -10.43 6.72 23.64
C ASP A 369 -9.16 6.00 23.19
N ALA A 370 -8.72 6.25 21.95
CA ALA A 370 -7.48 5.68 21.43
C ALA A 370 -6.25 6.03 22.28
N ASN A 371 -6.14 7.28 22.69
CA ASN A 371 -4.99 7.75 23.48
C ASN A 371 -5.07 7.37 24.96
N SER A 372 -6.27 7.20 25.53
CA SER A 372 -6.44 6.76 26.91
C SER A 372 -6.16 5.26 27.11
N ASN A 373 -6.33 4.48 26.04
CA ASN A 373 -6.13 3.02 26.05
C ASN A 373 -5.38 2.55 24.79
N PRO A 374 -4.07 2.85 24.65
CA PRO A 374 -3.27 2.38 23.52
C PRO A 374 -3.30 0.87 23.40
N ASP A 375 -3.42 0.35 22.15
CA ASP A 375 -3.44 -1.09 21.90
C ASP A 375 -2.09 -1.73 22.26
N PRO A 376 -2.05 -2.68 23.21
CA PRO A 376 -0.79 -3.31 23.64
C PRO A 376 -0.17 -4.19 22.53
N TYR A 377 -1.00 -4.84 21.70
CA TYR A 377 -0.50 -5.63 20.57
C TYR A 377 0.19 -4.73 19.54
N LEU A 378 -0.45 -3.62 19.16
CA LEU A 378 0.17 -2.66 18.24
C LEU A 378 1.39 -1.97 18.85
N ALA A 379 1.39 -1.67 20.14
CA ALA A 379 2.55 -1.12 20.82
C ALA A 379 3.75 -2.06 20.78
N ALA A 380 3.53 -3.38 20.83
CA ALA A 380 4.56 -4.38 20.62
C ALA A 380 5.00 -4.49 19.14
N CYS A 381 4.06 -4.28 18.20
CA CYS A 381 4.37 -4.25 16.77
C CYS A 381 5.16 -2.99 16.36
N TYR A 382 4.95 -1.87 17.04
CA TYR A 382 5.56 -0.58 16.72
C TYR A 382 6.24 0.05 17.93
N PRO A 383 7.34 -0.57 18.45
CA PRO A 383 8.00 -0.13 19.67
C PRO A 383 8.60 1.27 19.59
N ASN A 384 8.88 1.78 18.38
CA ASN A 384 9.42 3.12 18.18
C ASN A 384 8.37 4.24 18.28
N VAL A 385 7.08 3.94 18.41
CA VAL A 385 6.08 4.96 18.75
C VAL A 385 6.32 5.40 20.20
N GLU A 386 6.78 6.63 20.34
CA GLU A 386 7.14 7.17 21.65
C GLU A 386 5.96 7.24 22.62
N GLN A 387 6.24 7.12 23.92
CA GLN A 387 5.26 7.38 24.95
C GLN A 387 4.90 8.86 24.92
N GLY A 388 3.63 9.17 24.77
CA GLY A 388 3.14 10.54 24.67
C GLY A 388 1.63 10.58 24.49
N THR A 389 1.08 11.79 24.43
CA THR A 389 -0.37 12.02 24.35
C THR A 389 -1.03 11.46 23.11
N ASN A 390 -0.26 11.24 22.02
CA ASN A 390 -0.77 10.74 20.74
C ASN A 390 -0.38 9.28 20.44
N LYS A 391 0.21 8.57 21.38
CA LYS A 391 0.65 7.18 21.12
C LYS A 391 -0.48 6.30 20.59
N GLY A 392 -1.61 6.31 21.27
CA GLY A 392 -2.73 5.44 20.92
C GLY A 392 -3.28 5.71 19.53
N VAL A 393 -3.50 6.98 19.19
CA VAL A 393 -4.04 7.35 17.87
C VAL A 393 -3.03 7.07 16.73
N ILE A 394 -1.73 7.25 16.97
CA ILE A 394 -0.69 6.89 15.98
C ILE A 394 -0.74 5.38 15.70
N LEU A 395 -0.87 4.55 16.72
CA LEU A 395 -1.00 3.10 16.57
C LEU A 395 -2.26 2.73 15.76
N GLU A 396 -3.41 3.36 16.04
CA GLU A 396 -4.65 3.13 15.30
C GLU A 396 -4.57 3.60 13.84
N ILE A 397 -3.91 4.73 13.55
CA ILE A 397 -3.67 5.19 12.18
C ILE A 397 -2.77 4.18 11.42
N ARG A 398 -1.74 3.63 12.07
CA ARG A 398 -0.91 2.57 11.49
C ARG A 398 -1.69 1.29 11.22
N ARG A 399 -2.64 0.93 12.11
CA ARG A 399 -3.61 -0.16 11.89
C ARG A 399 -4.41 0.07 10.62
N GLU A 400 -5.09 1.22 10.55
CA GLU A 400 -5.92 1.57 9.39
C GLU A 400 -5.11 1.56 8.10
N ARG A 401 -3.90 2.12 8.12
CA ARG A 401 -3.01 2.14 6.97
C ARG A 401 -2.58 0.72 6.55
N THR A 402 -2.28 -0.15 7.52
CA THR A 402 -1.89 -1.54 7.26
C THR A 402 -3.02 -2.32 6.59
N ILE A 403 -4.26 -2.19 7.09
CA ILE A 403 -5.43 -2.89 6.54
C ILE A 403 -5.81 -2.31 5.18
N GLU A 404 -5.93 -0.99 5.10
CA GLU A 404 -6.47 -0.31 3.94
C GLU A 404 -5.56 -0.43 2.71
N LEU A 405 -4.23 -0.33 2.89
CA LEU A 405 -3.27 -0.26 1.80
C LEU A 405 -2.49 -1.57 1.57
N VAL A 406 -2.96 -2.68 2.15
CA VAL A 406 -2.31 -3.99 1.96
C VAL A 406 -2.21 -4.34 0.47
N MET A 407 -1.11 -4.97 0.06
CA MET A 407 -0.80 -5.33 -1.33
C MET A 407 -0.67 -4.16 -2.32
N GLU A 408 -0.57 -2.91 -1.85
CA GLU A 408 -0.37 -1.74 -2.72
C GLU A 408 1.11 -1.28 -2.75
N GLY A 409 2.03 -2.10 -2.25
CA GLY A 409 3.48 -1.86 -2.31
C GLY A 409 4.00 -0.79 -1.34
N LEU A 410 3.24 -0.46 -0.30
CA LEU A 410 3.59 0.61 0.64
C LEU A 410 4.17 0.10 1.97
N ARG A 411 3.80 -1.11 2.42
CA ARG A 411 4.12 -1.63 3.75
C ARG A 411 5.61 -1.61 4.09
N GLN A 412 6.47 -2.09 3.20
CA GLN A 412 7.92 -2.09 3.39
C GLN A 412 8.47 -0.69 3.67
N TRP A 413 7.99 0.29 2.89
CA TRP A 413 8.41 1.68 3.01
C TRP A 413 7.88 2.34 4.28
N ASP A 414 6.69 1.95 4.74
CA ASP A 414 6.13 2.37 6.02
C ASP A 414 7.00 1.88 7.18
N LEU A 415 7.38 0.60 7.19
CA LEU A 415 8.25 0.04 8.21
C LEU A 415 9.65 0.70 8.21
N PHE A 416 10.18 1.05 7.03
CA PHE A 416 11.45 1.77 6.94
C PHE A 416 11.37 3.19 7.50
N ARG A 417 10.36 3.97 7.10
CA ARG A 417 10.21 5.34 7.58
C ARG A 417 9.88 5.44 9.07
N TRP A 418 9.19 4.44 9.62
CA TRP A 418 8.92 4.32 11.06
C TRP A 418 10.08 3.71 11.86
N LYS A 419 11.18 3.33 11.20
CA LYS A 419 12.32 2.62 11.79
C LYS A 419 11.96 1.27 12.41
N GLU A 420 10.93 0.62 11.88
CA GLU A 420 10.41 -0.68 12.32
C GLU A 420 10.93 -1.83 11.45
N GLY A 421 12.05 -1.64 10.75
CA GLY A 421 12.61 -2.63 9.81
C GLY A 421 12.88 -4.00 10.42
N LYS A 422 13.17 -4.10 11.72
CA LYS A 422 13.36 -5.39 12.41
C LYS A 422 12.12 -6.29 12.33
N GLN A 423 10.94 -5.71 12.21
CA GLN A 423 9.68 -6.45 12.10
C GLN A 423 9.53 -7.25 10.79
N MET A 424 10.39 -6.96 9.81
CA MET A 424 10.39 -7.67 8.52
C MET A 424 11.31 -8.90 8.50
N PHE A 425 12.19 -9.04 9.47
CA PHE A 425 13.14 -10.16 9.49
C PHE A 425 12.57 -11.35 10.25
N ASN A 426 12.40 -12.49 9.59
CA ASN A 426 11.98 -13.74 10.21
C ASN A 426 12.86 -14.16 11.39
N HIS A 427 14.12 -13.73 11.40
CA HIS A 427 15.04 -13.94 12.50
C HIS A 427 14.59 -13.27 13.82
N TYR A 428 13.92 -12.10 13.73
CA TYR A 428 13.45 -11.35 14.91
C TYR A 428 11.98 -11.57 15.22
N VAL A 429 11.16 -11.75 14.18
CA VAL A 429 9.71 -11.93 14.30
C VAL A 429 9.29 -13.11 13.45
N PRO A 430 8.88 -14.24 14.03
CA PRO A 430 8.47 -15.40 13.26
C PRO A 430 7.19 -15.16 12.50
N TYR A 431 7.12 -15.72 11.28
CA TYR A 431 5.95 -15.65 10.40
C TYR A 431 4.99 -16.79 10.71
N TYR A 432 4.07 -16.57 11.66
CA TYR A 432 3.02 -17.51 11.95
C TYR A 432 1.87 -17.42 10.95
N GLY A 433 1.23 -18.57 10.71
CA GLY A 433 0.03 -18.71 9.88
C GLY A 433 -1.21 -19.11 10.68
N ILE A 434 -2.17 -19.71 9.98
CA ILE A 434 -3.38 -20.29 10.56
C ILE A 434 -3.00 -21.30 11.65
N TYR A 435 -3.74 -21.23 12.78
CA TYR A 435 -3.58 -22.22 13.83
C TYR A 435 -4.29 -23.53 13.43
N VAL A 436 -3.56 -24.63 13.50
CA VAL A 436 -4.08 -25.99 13.31
C VAL A 436 -3.87 -26.77 14.60
N PRO A 437 -4.94 -27.33 15.20
CA PRO A 437 -4.86 -28.03 16.49
C PRO A 437 -3.99 -29.28 16.48
N GLY A 438 -3.73 -29.87 15.32
CA GLY A 438 -2.91 -31.09 15.18
C GLY A 438 -3.36 -31.97 14.03
N VAL A 439 -3.08 -33.27 14.14
CA VAL A 439 -3.55 -34.29 13.18
C VAL A 439 -5.06 -34.41 13.26
N GLY A 440 -5.75 -34.42 12.11
CA GLY A 440 -7.19 -34.51 12.03
C GLY A 440 -7.75 -33.98 10.71
N THR A 441 -9.08 -34.01 10.59
CA THR A 441 -9.81 -33.47 9.46
C THR A 441 -10.52 -32.18 9.86
N TYR A 442 -10.53 -31.18 8.96
CA TYR A 442 -10.99 -29.83 9.22
C TYR A 442 -11.92 -29.35 8.11
N ASP A 443 -13.04 -28.75 8.53
CA ASP A 443 -13.95 -28.00 7.67
C ASP A 443 -13.42 -26.55 7.58
N MET A 444 -12.97 -26.15 6.39
CA MET A 444 -12.32 -24.86 6.18
C MET A 444 -13.27 -23.83 5.58
N ASP A 445 -14.42 -24.24 5.03
CA ASP A 445 -15.40 -23.30 4.44
C ASP A 445 -16.70 -23.22 5.24
N GLY A 446 -16.90 -24.07 6.25
CA GLY A 446 -18.04 -24.04 7.16
C GLY A 446 -19.27 -24.78 6.63
N ASP A 447 -19.15 -25.66 5.63
CA ASP A 447 -20.27 -26.42 5.04
C ASP A 447 -20.61 -27.70 5.82
N GLY A 448 -19.82 -28.05 6.82
CA GLY A 448 -19.97 -29.25 7.66
C GLY A 448 -19.31 -30.52 7.11
N LYS A 449 -18.53 -30.39 6.03
CA LYS A 449 -17.73 -31.46 5.47
C LYS A 449 -16.23 -31.16 5.60
N PRO A 450 -15.37 -32.20 5.69
CA PRO A 450 -13.94 -31.97 5.79
C PRO A 450 -13.34 -31.60 4.42
N ASP A 451 -12.68 -30.43 4.38
CA ASP A 451 -11.92 -29.92 3.23
C ASP A 451 -10.45 -30.28 3.30
N LEU A 452 -9.91 -30.41 4.50
CA LEU A 452 -8.49 -30.54 4.76
C LEU A 452 -8.22 -31.70 5.72
N GLU A 453 -7.21 -32.51 5.41
CA GLU A 453 -6.67 -33.51 6.31
C GLU A 453 -5.21 -33.22 6.64
N ILE A 454 -4.89 -33.11 7.94
CA ILE A 454 -3.52 -33.04 8.46
C ILE A 454 -3.15 -34.43 9.00
N TYR A 455 -2.07 -35.00 8.50
CA TYR A 455 -1.62 -36.35 8.86
C TYR A 455 -0.10 -36.40 9.05
N GLU A 456 0.39 -37.37 9.82
CA GLU A 456 1.84 -37.53 10.06
C GLU A 456 2.55 -38.27 8.92
N THR A 457 1.97 -39.28 8.37
CA THR A 457 2.63 -40.19 7.39
C THR A 457 1.84 -40.45 6.13
N THR A 458 0.55 -40.72 6.22
CA THR A 458 -0.31 -41.10 5.08
C THR A 458 -1.72 -40.58 5.29
N ALA A 459 -2.30 -39.92 4.29
CA ALA A 459 -3.69 -39.50 4.31
C ALA A 459 -4.63 -40.71 4.40
N THR A 460 -5.66 -40.61 5.22
CA THR A 460 -6.60 -41.69 5.50
C THR A 460 -8.03 -41.35 5.08
N SER A 461 -8.36 -40.11 4.89
CA SER A 461 -9.71 -39.64 4.52
C SER A 461 -9.83 -39.30 3.04
N GLN A 462 -11.07 -39.13 2.58
CA GLN A 462 -11.40 -38.61 1.26
C GLN A 462 -11.75 -37.10 1.36
N CYS A 463 -10.83 -36.28 1.83
CA CYS A 463 -10.98 -34.86 1.70
C CYS A 463 -10.67 -34.41 0.26
N ASP A 464 -11.37 -33.40 -0.23
CA ASP A 464 -11.16 -32.85 -1.57
C ASP A 464 -9.74 -32.26 -1.74
N ASN A 465 -9.14 -31.78 -0.65
CA ASN A 465 -7.77 -31.26 -0.58
C ASN A 465 -6.90 -32.15 0.32
N LYS A 466 -5.90 -32.79 -0.26
CA LYS A 466 -4.95 -33.69 0.44
C LYS A 466 -3.54 -33.15 0.39
#